data_4cb65189fd309bb5b47afa6eebd06e67
#
_entry.id   4cb65189fd309bb5b47afa6eebd06e67
#
_cell.length_a   1.000
_cell.length_b   1.000
_cell.length_c   1.000
_cell.angle_alpha   90.00
_cell.angle_beta   90.00
_cell.angle_gamma   90.00
#
_symmetry.space_group_name_H-M   'P 1'
#
loop_
_entity.id
_entity.type
_entity.pdbx_description
1 polymer ?
#
loop_
_entity_poly.entity_id
_entity_poly.type
_entity_poly.pdbx_seq_one_letter_code
_entity_poly.pdbx_strand_id
1 'polypeptide(L)'
;MLPITPLELTPPRLQGVAIPGSTRDLAGSYALGLVVAVIFYATLLFGGSLHGYDWGSHHYNYFDWVRISLTEFHTLPLFMNDAWVTKNFLANAESPILGPLVALLFVLSTGAYIKLLLVLFTAAGFAGMFFLLRDIGVRLEIACFVATVFAFNGFFVSHLSVGHPWVMGGQLLPGLVCSYRRAVLGRGGALWLAAAINAFTILGGQHQPFIWQNLVLAFLALLWAVRARDARPIRLWALLVLATLGLGAVKLLPMLAEFADYDPTARVQGLPLSLVLTAFLASGQQPDWAPPGVSYDHGSGWWEYAFYVGPVALGCLAVGLALARRCWPMAVIAVGFSILAIEWPPLLHWMDVWSWLDGLPIWRTQRGPSRFLFPALFGFAVVSAVGLQRLWERDLGRWPRAAPLAALALCLLAAAELHAASLPWQRAALGEALTSRDHRPRPLVLGTSGVITAELQAFAPNRLVYRTRAERPGRIVFPFRYGRGAAEWRVEGPTGAAKRAVSEGGKLAVDLPAGEGDIVMVYQPRFFNAGWVTSALTLLIVLGTLIRSGRNRGRLAARRAPA
;
A
#
# COMPACT_ATOMS: atom_id res chain seq x y z
N MET A 1 18.31 -25.03 -30.91
CA MET A 1 17.02 -24.74 -30.27
C MET A 1 17.01 -25.45 -28.92
N LEU A 2 17.19 -24.75 -27.84
CA LEU A 2 17.01 -25.30 -26.50
C LEU A 2 15.53 -25.59 -26.31
N PRO A 3 15.13 -26.75 -25.78
CA PRO A 3 13.74 -27.02 -25.48
C PRO A 3 13.27 -25.99 -24.44
N ILE A 4 12.34 -25.12 -24.84
CA ILE A 4 11.67 -24.19 -23.97
C ILE A 4 10.87 -25.02 -22.98
N THR A 5 11.44 -25.22 -21.79
CA THR A 5 10.73 -25.80 -20.66
C THR A 5 9.48 -24.97 -20.41
N PRO A 6 8.35 -25.59 -20.11
CA PRO A 6 7.05 -24.91 -20.06
C PRO A 6 7.10 -23.72 -19.10
N LEU A 7 6.44 -22.64 -19.49
CA LEU A 7 6.13 -21.40 -18.76
C LEU A 7 5.37 -21.71 -17.46
N GLU A 8 5.94 -22.52 -16.61
CA GLU A 8 5.37 -22.86 -15.33
C GLU A 8 5.87 -21.83 -14.33
N LEU A 9 4.95 -21.11 -13.71
CA LEU A 9 5.21 -20.36 -12.47
C LEU A 9 5.65 -21.29 -11.32
N THR A 10 5.72 -22.59 -11.60
CA THR A 10 6.26 -23.63 -10.74
C THR A 10 7.78 -23.62 -10.76
N PRO A 11 8.42 -23.80 -9.61
CA PRO A 11 9.86 -24.02 -9.58
C PRO A 11 10.18 -25.29 -10.39
N PRO A 12 11.01 -25.22 -11.46
CA PRO A 12 11.56 -26.42 -12.05
C PRO A 12 12.35 -27.16 -10.96
N ARG A 13 12.40 -28.50 -11.00
CA ARG A 13 13.33 -29.28 -10.18
C ARG A 13 14.72 -28.69 -10.39
N LEU A 14 15.25 -28.09 -9.34
CA LEU A 14 16.28 -27.09 -9.30
C LEU A 14 17.66 -27.64 -9.67
N GLN A 15 18.04 -27.71 -10.93
CA GLN A 15 19.45 -27.72 -11.28
C GLN A 15 19.65 -27.06 -12.65
N GLY A 16 20.32 -25.91 -12.65
CA GLY A 16 20.98 -25.37 -13.84
C GLY A 16 20.18 -24.42 -14.75
N VAL A 17 18.98 -23.95 -14.40
CA VAL A 17 18.25 -22.99 -15.24
C VAL A 17 18.84 -21.59 -15.10
N ALA A 18 19.43 -21.07 -16.18
CA ALA A 18 19.81 -19.67 -16.30
C ALA A 18 18.54 -18.82 -16.21
N ILE A 19 18.46 -17.95 -15.18
CA ILE A 19 17.33 -17.03 -15.02
C ILE A 19 17.60 -15.82 -15.90
N PRO A 20 16.77 -15.56 -16.95
CA PRO A 20 16.88 -14.35 -17.74
C PRO A 20 16.61 -13.13 -16.86
N GLY A 21 17.30 -12.06 -17.09
CA GLY A 21 17.10 -10.78 -16.40
C GLY A 21 18.31 -10.35 -15.58
N SER A 22 19.12 -9.49 -16.18
CA SER A 22 20.25 -8.86 -15.53
C SER A 22 19.78 -7.68 -14.66
N THR A 23 20.64 -7.20 -13.76
CA THR A 23 20.43 -5.93 -13.05
C THR A 23 20.28 -4.75 -14.02
N ARG A 24 20.88 -4.83 -15.22
CA ARG A 24 20.72 -3.84 -16.30
C ARG A 24 19.28 -3.84 -16.85
N ASP A 25 18.66 -5.00 -17.01
CA ASP A 25 17.27 -5.09 -17.48
C ASP A 25 16.29 -4.49 -16.46
N LEU A 26 16.56 -4.71 -15.17
CA LEU A 26 15.76 -4.10 -14.09
C LEU A 26 15.92 -2.57 -14.09
N ALA A 27 17.16 -2.07 -14.16
CA ALA A 27 17.42 -0.63 -14.20
C ALA A 27 16.82 0.02 -15.44
N GLY A 28 16.96 -0.62 -16.61
CA GLY A 28 16.37 -0.14 -17.87
C GLY A 28 14.84 -0.13 -17.84
N SER A 29 14.21 -1.19 -17.29
CA SER A 29 12.75 -1.22 -17.16
C SER A 29 12.22 -0.20 -16.14
N TYR A 30 12.95 0.07 -15.07
CA TYR A 30 12.59 1.10 -14.11
C TYR A 30 12.73 2.50 -14.73
N ALA A 31 13.82 2.77 -15.46
CA ALA A 31 14.00 4.03 -16.17
C ALA A 31 12.91 4.26 -17.23
N LEU A 32 12.56 3.23 -18.00
CA LEU A 32 11.43 3.29 -18.93
C LEU A 32 10.12 3.57 -18.18
N GLY A 33 9.87 2.87 -17.07
CA GLY A 33 8.71 3.08 -16.22
C GLY A 33 8.62 4.51 -15.68
N LEU A 34 9.74 5.13 -15.30
CA LEU A 34 9.78 6.54 -14.89
C LEU A 34 9.36 7.47 -16.02
N VAL A 35 9.92 7.30 -17.21
CA VAL A 35 9.58 8.13 -18.38
C VAL A 35 8.09 8.00 -18.72
N VAL A 36 7.59 6.77 -18.80
CA VAL A 36 6.17 6.52 -19.10
C VAL A 36 5.26 7.07 -18.02
N ALA A 37 5.62 6.93 -16.73
CA ALA A 37 4.85 7.47 -15.62
C ALA A 37 4.79 9.02 -15.66
N VAL A 38 5.90 9.69 -15.96
CA VAL A 38 5.92 11.16 -16.11
C VAL A 38 5.02 11.60 -17.25
N ILE A 39 5.08 10.93 -18.40
CA ILE A 39 4.22 11.26 -19.56
C ILE A 39 2.74 10.99 -19.22
N PHE A 40 2.45 9.85 -18.63
CA PHE A 40 1.07 9.44 -18.29
C PHE A 40 0.41 10.39 -17.29
N TYR A 41 1.14 10.80 -16.26
CA TYR A 41 0.65 11.69 -15.20
C TYR A 41 1.00 13.16 -15.44
N ALA A 42 1.37 13.56 -16.66
CA ALA A 42 1.80 14.93 -16.95
C ALA A 42 0.77 15.98 -16.51
N THR A 43 -0.51 15.74 -16.74
CA THR A 43 -1.60 16.62 -16.29
C THR A 43 -1.59 16.82 -14.79
N LEU A 44 -1.46 15.74 -14.01
CA LEU A 44 -1.43 15.80 -12.55
C LEU A 44 -0.12 16.40 -12.03
N LEU A 45 1.00 16.10 -12.68
CA LEU A 45 2.32 16.57 -12.24
C LEU A 45 2.48 18.09 -12.43
N PHE A 46 1.99 18.61 -13.55
CA PHE A 46 2.22 20.00 -13.97
C PHE A 46 0.97 20.88 -13.93
N GLY A 47 -0.21 20.31 -13.77
CA GLY A 47 -1.50 21.01 -13.86
C GLY A 47 -1.94 21.80 -12.62
N GLY A 48 -1.16 21.80 -11.53
CA GLY A 48 -1.53 22.56 -10.32
C GLY A 48 -1.36 21.76 -9.03
N SER A 49 -2.10 22.17 -7.99
CA SER A 49 -2.05 21.55 -6.67
C SER A 49 -3.06 20.40 -6.53
N LEU A 50 -2.72 19.40 -5.71
CA LEU A 50 -3.65 18.34 -5.35
C LEU A 50 -4.78 18.93 -4.49
N HIS A 51 -6.02 18.55 -4.81
CA HIS A 51 -7.20 19.11 -4.18
C HIS A 51 -8.34 18.08 -4.09
N GLY A 52 -9.32 18.40 -3.27
CA GLY A 52 -10.59 17.67 -3.21
C GLY A 52 -10.54 16.37 -2.42
N TYR A 53 -11.73 15.84 -2.12
CA TYR A 53 -11.97 14.58 -1.43
C TYR A 53 -11.03 14.37 -0.23
N ASP A 54 -10.40 13.20 -0.12
CA ASP A 54 -9.52 12.84 0.99
C ASP A 54 -8.14 13.51 0.94
N TRP A 55 -7.76 14.17 -0.17
CA TRP A 55 -6.57 15.01 -0.15
C TRP A 55 -6.71 16.13 0.87
N GLY A 56 -7.79 16.91 0.81
CA GLY A 56 -8.02 18.04 1.70
C GLY A 56 -8.43 17.63 3.11
N SER A 57 -9.17 16.52 3.26
CA SER A 57 -9.68 16.09 4.56
C SER A 57 -8.64 15.35 5.40
N HIS A 58 -7.79 14.49 4.77
CA HIS A 58 -6.94 13.56 5.51
C HIS A 58 -5.50 13.48 5.01
N HIS A 59 -5.28 12.93 3.81
CA HIS A 59 -3.96 12.40 3.45
C HIS A 59 -2.92 13.47 3.16
N TYR A 60 -3.29 14.61 2.55
CA TYR A 60 -2.35 15.73 2.41
C TYR A 60 -1.86 16.21 3.77
N ASN A 61 -2.78 16.33 4.74
CA ASN A 61 -2.46 16.75 6.09
C ASN A 61 -1.55 15.76 6.83
N TYR A 62 -1.64 14.45 6.53
CA TYR A 62 -0.73 13.46 7.12
C TYR A 62 0.72 13.71 6.67
N PHE A 63 0.93 13.91 5.38
CA PHE A 63 2.27 14.20 4.85
C PHE A 63 2.76 15.58 5.30
N ASP A 64 1.88 16.57 5.33
CA ASP A 64 2.23 17.92 5.76
C ASP A 64 2.61 17.98 7.23
N TRP A 65 1.88 17.27 8.08
CA TRP A 65 2.20 17.13 9.50
C TRP A 65 3.57 16.47 9.72
N VAL A 66 3.88 15.43 8.95
CA VAL A 66 5.23 14.82 8.99
C VAL A 66 6.28 15.84 8.55
N ARG A 67 6.06 16.57 7.46
CA ARG A 67 6.98 17.59 6.97
C ARG A 67 7.25 18.67 8.01
N ILE A 68 6.21 19.28 8.56
CA ILE A 68 6.31 20.32 9.61
C ILE A 68 7.07 19.78 10.82
N SER A 69 6.71 18.58 11.28
CA SER A 69 7.36 17.95 12.43
C SER A 69 8.85 17.71 12.23
N LEU A 70 9.24 17.32 11.01
CA LEU A 70 10.65 17.09 10.67
C LEU A 70 11.41 18.42 10.49
N THR A 71 10.83 19.40 9.79
CA THR A 71 11.53 20.64 9.41
C THR A 71 11.55 21.70 10.50
N GLU A 72 10.47 21.82 11.29
CA GLU A 72 10.34 22.85 12.32
C GLU A 72 10.67 22.34 13.71
N PHE A 73 10.30 21.08 14.02
CA PHE A 73 10.47 20.50 15.34
C PHE A 73 11.57 19.43 15.42
N HIS A 74 12.16 19.04 14.30
CA HIS A 74 13.21 18.01 14.21
C HIS A 74 12.85 16.69 14.92
N THR A 75 11.57 16.31 14.87
CA THR A 75 11.06 15.11 15.55
C THR A 75 10.05 14.37 14.68
N LEU A 76 9.90 13.07 14.91
CA LEU A 76 8.84 12.27 14.29
C LEU A 76 7.53 12.49 15.05
N PRO A 77 6.42 12.81 14.37
CA PRO A 77 5.13 13.03 15.02
C PRO A 77 4.46 11.69 15.36
N LEU A 78 4.54 11.25 16.60
CA LEU A 78 3.85 10.03 17.05
C LEU A 78 2.34 10.27 17.23
N PHE A 79 1.98 11.54 17.42
CA PHE A 79 0.63 12.02 17.64
C PHE A 79 0.26 13.08 16.60
N MET A 80 -1.01 13.13 16.24
CA MET A 80 -1.56 14.15 15.36
C MET A 80 -2.87 14.69 15.94
N ASN A 81 -2.94 16.00 16.05
CA ASN A 81 -4.19 16.69 16.33
C ASN A 81 -4.84 17.04 14.99
N ASP A 82 -5.86 16.29 14.61
CA ASP A 82 -6.68 16.60 13.43
C ASP A 82 -7.96 17.32 13.88
N ALA A 83 -8.52 18.15 13.00
CA ALA A 83 -9.74 18.93 13.29
C ALA A 83 -10.93 18.06 13.75
N TRP A 84 -10.93 16.79 13.36
CA TRP A 84 -12.03 15.87 13.62
C TRP A 84 -11.73 14.85 14.73
N VAL A 85 -10.51 14.35 14.83
CA VAL A 85 -10.13 13.33 15.81
C VAL A 85 -8.64 13.44 16.12
N THR A 86 -8.29 13.55 17.38
CA THR A 86 -6.90 13.35 17.83
C THR A 86 -6.55 11.88 17.64
N LYS A 87 -5.46 11.60 16.91
CA LYS A 87 -5.09 10.23 16.52
C LYS A 87 -3.72 9.86 17.06
N ASN A 88 -3.59 8.62 17.49
CA ASN A 88 -2.31 7.95 17.53
C ASN A 88 -1.78 7.84 16.10
N PHE A 89 -0.93 8.79 15.72
CA PHE A 89 -0.52 8.92 14.31
C PHE A 89 0.42 7.79 13.89
N LEU A 90 1.29 7.33 14.78
CA LEU A 90 2.16 6.18 14.50
C LEU A 90 1.34 4.89 14.30
N ALA A 91 0.34 4.66 15.15
CA ALA A 91 -0.51 3.47 15.07
C ALA A 91 -1.59 3.56 13.98
N ASN A 92 -1.81 4.73 13.39
CA ASN A 92 -2.71 4.84 12.25
C ASN A 92 -2.17 4.04 11.06
N ALA A 93 -2.99 3.12 10.56
CA ALA A 93 -2.64 2.23 9.46
C ALA A 93 -2.22 2.97 8.17
N GLU A 94 -2.79 4.15 7.93
CA GLU A 94 -2.56 5.00 6.75
C GLU A 94 -1.44 6.03 6.95
N SER A 95 -0.89 6.15 8.15
CA SER A 95 0.17 7.10 8.44
C SER A 95 1.47 6.73 7.70
N PRO A 96 2.07 7.66 6.93
CA PRO A 96 3.32 7.42 6.20
C PRO A 96 4.58 7.66 7.04
N ILE A 97 4.46 7.94 8.33
CA ILE A 97 5.52 8.47 9.22
C ILE A 97 6.83 7.69 9.19
N LEU A 98 6.78 6.38 8.98
CA LEU A 98 7.95 5.50 8.92
C LEU A 98 8.27 5.03 7.50
N GLY A 99 7.62 5.61 6.49
CA GLY A 99 7.93 5.31 5.10
C GLY A 99 9.39 5.64 4.78
N PRO A 100 10.16 4.73 4.17
CA PRO A 100 11.58 4.97 3.92
C PRO A 100 11.91 6.23 3.09
N LEU A 101 10.96 6.70 2.29
CA LEU A 101 11.11 7.92 1.50
C LEU A 101 10.70 9.20 2.25
N VAL A 102 10.21 9.10 3.47
CA VAL A 102 9.73 10.26 4.26
C VAL A 102 10.81 11.30 4.49
N ALA A 103 12.08 10.89 4.51
CA ALA A 103 13.21 11.80 4.60
C ALA A 103 13.26 12.85 3.47
N LEU A 104 12.65 12.58 2.31
CA LEU A 104 12.57 13.55 1.22
C LEU A 104 11.70 14.76 1.57
N LEU A 105 10.85 14.68 2.60
CA LEU A 105 10.06 15.80 3.11
C LEU A 105 10.91 16.89 3.80
N PHE A 106 12.19 16.63 4.10
CA PHE A 106 13.12 17.67 4.54
C PHE A 106 13.43 18.69 3.43
N VAL A 107 13.32 18.28 2.15
CA VAL A 107 13.73 19.12 1.01
C VAL A 107 12.60 19.38 0.02
N LEU A 108 11.52 18.60 0.06
CA LEU A 108 10.39 18.73 -0.84
C LEU A 108 9.17 19.32 -0.13
N SER A 109 8.39 20.11 -0.85
CA SER A 109 7.04 20.46 -0.41
C SER A 109 6.16 19.20 -0.40
N THR A 110 5.12 19.22 0.43
CA THR A 110 4.17 18.10 0.57
C THR A 110 3.59 17.66 -0.77
N GLY A 111 3.13 18.61 -1.59
CA GLY A 111 2.60 18.33 -2.93
C GLY A 111 3.64 17.72 -3.87
N ALA A 112 4.86 18.25 -3.91
CA ALA A 112 5.95 17.72 -4.74
C ALA A 112 6.34 16.30 -4.30
N TYR A 113 6.39 16.05 -3.00
CA TYR A 113 6.67 14.73 -2.44
C TYR A 113 5.62 13.69 -2.87
N ILE A 114 4.33 14.00 -2.75
CA ILE A 114 3.24 13.09 -3.14
C ILE A 114 3.31 12.78 -4.64
N LYS A 115 3.52 13.80 -5.48
CA LYS A 115 3.67 13.64 -6.93
C LYS A 115 4.89 12.79 -7.29
N LEU A 116 6.00 12.96 -6.58
CA LEU A 116 7.18 12.12 -6.73
C LEU A 116 6.92 10.66 -6.34
N LEU A 117 6.25 10.43 -5.21
CA LEU A 117 5.85 9.07 -4.81
C LEU A 117 5.02 8.38 -5.88
N LEU A 118 4.04 9.09 -6.46
CA LEU A 118 3.21 8.57 -7.53
C LEU A 118 4.05 8.03 -8.69
N VAL A 119 5.01 8.84 -9.17
CA VAL A 119 5.89 8.45 -10.28
C VAL A 119 6.78 7.26 -9.89
N LEU A 120 7.40 7.31 -8.72
CA LEU A 120 8.30 6.25 -8.25
C LEU A 120 7.60 4.91 -8.08
N PHE A 121 6.41 4.89 -7.46
CA PHE A 121 5.65 3.65 -7.25
C PHE A 121 5.11 3.09 -8.57
N THR A 122 4.60 3.94 -9.46
CA THR A 122 4.13 3.51 -10.78
C THR A 122 5.26 2.91 -11.61
N ALA A 123 6.44 3.55 -11.61
CA ALA A 123 7.63 3.01 -12.26
C ALA A 123 8.05 1.67 -11.65
N ALA A 124 7.96 1.52 -10.31
CA ALA A 124 8.24 0.25 -9.63
C ALA A 124 7.23 -0.83 -10.01
N GLY A 125 5.95 -0.49 -10.17
CA GLY A 125 4.90 -1.39 -10.64
C GLY A 125 5.15 -1.88 -12.06
N PHE A 126 5.44 -0.94 -12.96
CA PHE A 126 5.82 -1.27 -14.34
C PHE A 126 7.05 -2.19 -14.39
N ALA A 127 8.14 -1.78 -13.73
CA ALA A 127 9.39 -2.56 -13.72
C ALA A 127 9.20 -3.92 -13.03
N GLY A 128 8.47 -3.98 -11.93
CA GLY A 128 8.17 -5.21 -11.21
C GLY A 128 7.39 -6.22 -12.06
N MET A 129 6.35 -5.77 -12.77
CA MET A 129 5.55 -6.61 -13.67
C MET A 129 6.38 -7.03 -14.89
N PHE A 130 7.04 -6.09 -15.53
CA PHE A 130 7.95 -6.37 -16.64
C PHE A 130 8.98 -7.43 -16.26
N PHE A 131 9.65 -7.24 -15.13
CA PHE A 131 10.73 -8.13 -14.70
C PHE A 131 10.20 -9.51 -14.26
N LEU A 132 9.04 -9.59 -13.62
CA LEU A 132 8.36 -10.86 -13.31
C LEU A 132 8.06 -11.64 -14.58
N LEU A 133 7.49 -10.99 -15.60
CA LEU A 133 7.14 -11.62 -16.85
C LEU A 133 8.38 -12.07 -17.63
N ARG A 134 9.44 -11.27 -17.66
CA ARG A 134 10.72 -11.66 -18.25
C ARG A 134 11.36 -12.84 -17.52
N ASP A 135 11.25 -12.87 -16.18
CA ASP A 135 11.77 -13.94 -15.32
C ASP A 135 11.06 -15.29 -15.55
N ILE A 136 9.83 -15.28 -16.05
CA ILE A 136 9.08 -16.48 -16.43
C ILE A 136 9.15 -16.78 -17.93
N GLY A 137 9.96 -16.04 -18.70
CA GLY A 137 10.24 -16.31 -20.10
C GLY A 137 9.30 -15.65 -21.11
N VAL A 138 8.48 -14.68 -20.69
CA VAL A 138 7.63 -13.89 -21.61
C VAL A 138 8.50 -12.94 -22.44
N ARG A 139 8.17 -12.77 -23.71
CA ARG A 139 8.87 -11.86 -24.64
C ARG A 139 8.79 -10.41 -24.18
N LEU A 140 9.77 -9.61 -24.63
CA LEU A 140 9.91 -8.19 -24.30
C LEU A 140 8.62 -7.41 -24.59
N GLU A 141 8.07 -7.57 -25.78
CA GLU A 141 6.94 -6.81 -26.29
C GLU A 141 5.66 -7.08 -25.48
N ILE A 142 5.41 -8.35 -25.17
CA ILE A 142 4.27 -8.77 -24.34
C ILE A 142 4.46 -8.29 -22.90
N ALA A 143 5.68 -8.40 -22.39
CA ALA A 143 5.99 -7.95 -21.02
C ALA A 143 5.80 -6.43 -20.88
N CYS A 144 6.21 -5.62 -21.87
CA CYS A 144 5.95 -4.17 -21.90
C CYS A 144 4.45 -3.87 -21.94
N PHE A 145 3.69 -4.53 -22.82
CA PHE A 145 2.24 -4.33 -22.94
C PHE A 145 1.53 -4.62 -21.61
N VAL A 146 1.76 -5.79 -21.03
CA VAL A 146 1.08 -6.19 -19.79
C VAL A 146 1.54 -5.34 -18.59
N ALA A 147 2.82 -4.94 -18.54
CA ALA A 147 3.31 -4.03 -17.52
C ALA A 147 2.64 -2.64 -17.60
N THR A 148 2.41 -2.15 -18.83
CA THR A 148 1.67 -0.89 -19.07
C THR A 148 0.23 -1.00 -18.55
N VAL A 149 -0.50 -2.06 -18.95
CA VAL A 149 -1.87 -2.28 -18.49
C VAL A 149 -1.94 -2.39 -16.97
N PHE A 150 -1.00 -3.11 -16.34
CA PHE A 150 -0.98 -3.26 -14.88
C PHE A 150 -0.67 -1.95 -14.17
N ALA A 151 0.34 -1.20 -14.60
CA ALA A 151 0.80 -0.02 -13.87
C ALA A 151 -0.12 1.19 -14.03
N PHE A 152 -0.85 1.29 -15.15
CA PHE A 152 -1.63 2.47 -15.53
C PHE A 152 -3.14 2.23 -15.61
N ASN A 153 -3.65 1.13 -15.03
CA ASN A 153 -5.09 0.85 -14.99
C ASN A 153 -5.87 1.87 -14.17
N GLY A 154 -7.19 1.88 -14.38
CA GLY A 154 -8.09 2.84 -13.75
C GLY A 154 -8.12 2.81 -12.22
N PHE A 155 -7.86 1.67 -11.59
CA PHE A 155 -7.85 1.55 -10.13
C PHE A 155 -6.85 2.51 -9.45
N PHE A 156 -5.62 2.57 -9.95
CA PHE A 156 -4.64 3.50 -9.35
C PHE A 156 -5.02 4.94 -9.59
N VAL A 157 -5.44 5.28 -10.82
CA VAL A 157 -5.76 6.67 -11.17
C VAL A 157 -6.98 7.16 -10.41
N SER A 158 -8.04 6.35 -10.31
CA SER A 158 -9.26 6.72 -9.61
C SER A 158 -9.03 6.97 -8.11
N HIS A 159 -8.37 6.05 -7.44
CA HIS A 159 -8.06 6.21 -6.02
C HIS A 159 -7.09 7.35 -5.75
N LEU A 160 -6.08 7.56 -6.59
CA LEU A 160 -5.15 8.68 -6.44
C LEU A 160 -5.82 10.02 -6.68
N SER A 161 -6.80 10.10 -7.60
CA SER A 161 -7.51 11.35 -7.85
C SER A 161 -8.31 11.84 -6.65
N VAL A 162 -8.82 10.92 -5.86
CA VAL A 162 -9.63 11.23 -4.66
C VAL A 162 -8.83 11.24 -3.35
N GLY A 163 -7.51 11.07 -3.43
CA GLY A 163 -6.66 11.22 -2.26
C GLY A 163 -6.40 9.95 -1.46
N HIS A 164 -6.32 8.81 -2.11
CA HIS A 164 -5.98 7.52 -1.51
C HIS A 164 -4.52 7.09 -1.82
N PRO A 165 -3.47 7.75 -1.30
CA PRO A 165 -2.08 7.41 -1.61
C PRO A 165 -1.66 6.01 -1.12
N TRP A 166 -2.41 5.42 -0.21
CA TRP A 166 -2.14 4.06 0.29
C TRP A 166 -2.22 2.99 -0.81
N VAL A 167 -2.98 3.21 -1.91
CA VAL A 167 -3.05 2.26 -3.03
C VAL A 167 -1.71 2.09 -3.76
N MET A 168 -0.82 3.09 -3.69
CA MET A 168 0.49 3.04 -4.37
C MET A 168 1.28 1.78 -4.00
N GLY A 169 1.12 1.26 -2.77
CA GLY A 169 1.74 0.00 -2.35
C GLY A 169 1.36 -1.20 -3.19
N GLY A 170 0.19 -1.18 -3.82
CA GLY A 170 -0.22 -2.21 -4.76
C GLY A 170 0.73 -2.36 -5.96
N GLN A 171 1.35 -1.28 -6.41
CA GLN A 171 2.35 -1.29 -7.47
C GLN A 171 3.56 -2.19 -7.14
N LEU A 172 3.84 -2.43 -5.87
CA LEU A 172 4.97 -3.28 -5.46
C LEU A 172 4.68 -4.79 -5.55
N LEU A 173 3.42 -5.20 -5.72
CA LEU A 173 3.01 -6.61 -5.75
C LEU A 173 3.79 -7.46 -6.77
N PRO A 174 3.99 -7.07 -8.05
CA PRO A 174 4.73 -7.89 -8.99
C PRO A 174 6.20 -8.09 -8.62
N GLY A 175 6.86 -7.03 -8.13
CA GLY A 175 8.24 -7.09 -7.65
C GLY A 175 8.39 -8.00 -6.42
N LEU A 176 7.43 -7.95 -5.52
CA LEU A 176 7.35 -8.82 -4.35
C LEU A 176 7.19 -10.29 -4.76
N VAL A 177 6.24 -10.60 -5.67
CA VAL A 177 6.02 -11.96 -6.19
C VAL A 177 7.26 -12.49 -6.93
N CYS A 178 7.91 -11.65 -7.74
CA CYS A 178 9.16 -12.01 -8.42
C CYS A 178 10.26 -12.35 -7.43
N SER A 179 10.45 -11.54 -6.40
CA SER A 179 11.46 -11.74 -5.35
C SER A 179 11.18 -13.02 -4.55
N TYR A 180 9.93 -13.24 -4.15
CA TYR A 180 9.53 -14.45 -3.46
C TYR A 180 9.73 -15.72 -4.32
N ARG A 181 9.31 -15.68 -5.60
CA ARG A 181 9.57 -16.77 -6.55
C ARG A 181 11.07 -17.11 -6.65
N ARG A 182 11.92 -16.10 -6.77
CA ARG A 182 13.37 -16.27 -6.81
C ARG A 182 13.93 -16.88 -5.53
N ALA A 183 13.37 -16.56 -4.35
CA ALA A 183 13.71 -17.19 -3.09
C ALA A 183 13.35 -18.68 -3.09
N VAL A 184 12.15 -19.04 -3.57
CA VAL A 184 11.73 -20.44 -3.73
C VAL A 184 12.66 -21.19 -4.70
N LEU A 185 13.15 -20.52 -5.74
CA LEU A 185 14.16 -21.06 -6.68
C LEU A 185 15.60 -21.10 -6.12
N GLY A 186 15.82 -20.81 -4.82
CA GLY A 186 17.10 -20.97 -4.14
C GLY A 186 17.98 -19.72 -4.10
N ARG A 187 17.49 -18.57 -4.51
CA ARG A 187 18.23 -17.30 -4.38
C ARG A 187 17.97 -16.67 -3.01
N GLY A 188 18.75 -17.03 -2.01
CA GLY A 188 18.53 -16.63 -0.60
C GLY A 188 18.42 -15.13 -0.35
N GLY A 189 19.16 -14.27 -1.06
CA GLY A 189 19.03 -12.81 -0.96
C GLY A 189 17.67 -12.28 -1.42
N ALA A 190 16.98 -12.99 -2.31
CA ALA A 190 15.67 -12.57 -2.82
C ALA A 190 14.56 -12.66 -1.75
N LEU A 191 14.69 -13.53 -0.76
CA LEU A 191 13.77 -13.61 0.37
C LEU A 191 13.77 -12.31 1.19
N TRP A 192 14.96 -11.81 1.49
CA TRP A 192 15.12 -10.59 2.27
C TRP A 192 14.68 -9.34 1.51
N LEU A 193 14.88 -9.33 0.19
CA LEU A 193 14.32 -8.29 -0.67
C LEU A 193 12.79 -8.32 -0.64
N ALA A 194 12.18 -9.49 -0.73
CA ALA A 194 10.73 -9.64 -0.62
C ALA A 194 10.21 -9.16 0.74
N ALA A 195 10.88 -9.52 1.85
CA ALA A 195 10.53 -9.05 3.18
C ALA A 195 10.68 -7.52 3.32
N ALA A 196 11.72 -6.93 2.73
CA ALA A 196 11.95 -5.50 2.72
C ALA A 196 10.86 -4.75 1.92
N ILE A 197 10.47 -5.24 0.74
CA ILE A 197 9.38 -4.66 -0.06
C ILE A 197 8.06 -4.69 0.74
N ASN A 198 7.76 -5.82 1.38
CA ASN A 198 6.53 -5.97 2.15
C ASN A 198 6.54 -5.10 3.43
N ALA A 199 7.68 -4.98 4.12
CA ALA A 199 7.86 -4.06 5.25
C ALA A 199 7.76 -2.59 4.81
N PHE A 200 8.34 -2.24 3.65
CA PHE A 200 8.21 -0.91 3.06
C PHE A 200 6.74 -0.52 2.87
N THR A 201 5.91 -1.46 2.41
CA THR A 201 4.48 -1.24 2.20
C THR A 201 3.78 -0.85 3.50
N ILE A 202 3.95 -1.61 4.58
CA ILE A 202 3.26 -1.31 5.85
C ILE A 202 3.82 -0.07 6.56
N LEU A 203 5.13 0.14 6.53
CA LEU A 203 5.77 1.32 7.11
C LEU A 203 5.35 2.61 6.39
N GLY A 204 5.09 2.54 5.09
CA GLY A 204 4.60 3.64 4.26
C GLY A 204 3.11 3.98 4.40
N GLY A 205 2.38 3.31 5.29
CA GLY A 205 0.95 3.59 5.50
C GLY A 205 0.02 2.88 4.50
N GLN A 206 0.50 1.83 3.84
CA GLN A 206 -0.21 1.18 2.75
C GLN A 206 -0.79 -0.18 3.22
N HIS A 207 -1.62 -0.13 4.25
CA HIS A 207 -2.10 -1.30 4.98
C HIS A 207 -2.94 -2.27 4.13
N GLN A 208 -3.80 -1.77 3.24
CA GLN A 208 -4.61 -2.65 2.39
C GLN A 208 -3.75 -3.40 1.35
N PRO A 209 -2.88 -2.74 0.56
CA PRO A 209 -1.90 -3.43 -0.26
C PRO A 209 -1.05 -4.46 0.49
N PHE A 210 -0.65 -4.14 1.72
CA PHE A 210 0.08 -5.09 2.57
C PHE A 210 -0.71 -6.39 2.81
N ILE A 211 -2.01 -6.30 3.08
CA ILE A 211 -2.88 -7.47 3.26
C ILE A 211 -3.03 -8.24 1.95
N TRP A 212 -3.33 -7.56 0.84
CA TRP A 212 -3.48 -8.20 -0.47
C TRP A 212 -2.21 -8.93 -0.92
N GLN A 213 -1.05 -8.31 -0.71
CA GLN A 213 0.26 -8.89 -1.02
C GLN A 213 0.49 -10.19 -0.24
N ASN A 214 0.21 -10.18 1.06
CA ASN A 214 0.38 -11.36 1.89
C ASN A 214 -0.61 -12.48 1.55
N LEU A 215 -1.86 -12.15 1.19
CA LEU A 215 -2.84 -13.13 0.71
C LEU A 215 -2.40 -13.76 -0.62
N VAL A 216 -1.97 -12.95 -1.59
CA VAL A 216 -1.44 -13.47 -2.86
C VAL A 216 -0.25 -14.38 -2.63
N LEU A 217 0.69 -14.00 -1.78
CA LEU A 217 1.85 -14.82 -1.46
C LEU A 217 1.47 -16.11 -0.72
N ALA A 218 0.51 -16.07 0.21
CA ALA A 218 0.01 -17.25 0.92
C ALA A 218 -0.61 -18.26 -0.05
N PHE A 219 -1.49 -17.79 -0.95
CA PHE A 219 -2.08 -18.64 -1.99
C PHE A 219 -1.01 -19.23 -2.91
N LEU A 220 -0.06 -18.43 -3.38
CA LEU A 220 1.05 -18.93 -4.21
C LEU A 220 1.90 -19.95 -3.46
N ALA A 221 2.24 -19.71 -2.21
CA ALA A 221 3.02 -20.62 -1.39
C ALA A 221 2.32 -21.97 -1.24
N LEU A 222 1.01 -21.94 -0.95
CA LEU A 222 0.19 -23.14 -0.84
C LEU A 222 0.10 -23.91 -2.17
N LEU A 223 -0.26 -23.21 -3.26
CA LEU A 223 -0.42 -23.83 -4.57
C LEU A 223 0.91 -24.41 -5.10
N TRP A 224 2.03 -23.74 -4.86
CA TRP A 224 3.35 -24.25 -5.24
C TRP A 224 3.79 -25.42 -4.36
N ALA A 225 3.48 -25.41 -3.06
CA ALA A 225 3.79 -26.51 -2.16
C ALA A 225 3.01 -27.78 -2.55
N VAL A 226 1.70 -27.65 -2.81
CA VAL A 226 0.85 -28.77 -3.26
C VAL A 226 1.37 -29.33 -4.59
N ARG A 227 1.66 -28.45 -5.56
CA ARG A 227 2.15 -28.89 -6.86
C ARG A 227 3.52 -29.55 -6.81
N ALA A 228 4.43 -28.99 -6.04
CA ALA A 228 5.80 -29.51 -5.89
C ALA A 228 5.88 -30.70 -4.93
N ARG A 229 4.83 -30.95 -4.14
CA ARG A 229 4.83 -31.87 -2.99
C ARG A 229 6.01 -31.59 -2.04
N ASP A 230 6.27 -30.29 -1.81
CA ASP A 230 7.35 -29.79 -0.95
C ASP A 230 6.85 -28.62 -0.13
N ALA A 231 7.05 -28.64 1.19
CA ALA A 231 6.67 -27.59 2.11
C ALA A 231 7.59 -26.35 2.05
N ARG A 232 8.67 -26.38 1.27
CA ARG A 232 9.63 -25.28 1.17
C ARG A 232 8.98 -23.94 0.82
N PRO A 233 8.05 -23.83 -0.16
CA PRO A 233 7.37 -22.55 -0.43
C PRO A 233 6.66 -22.00 0.82
N ILE A 234 5.93 -22.84 1.56
CA ILE A 234 5.22 -22.41 2.79
C ILE A 234 6.21 -21.95 3.86
N ARG A 235 7.30 -22.70 4.08
CA ARG A 235 8.32 -22.31 5.06
C ARG A 235 8.99 -20.98 4.71
N LEU A 236 9.28 -20.75 3.44
CA LEU A 236 9.87 -19.47 2.98
C LEU A 236 8.86 -18.32 3.08
N TRP A 237 7.58 -18.55 2.80
CA TRP A 237 6.53 -17.56 3.04
C TRP A 237 6.42 -17.23 4.52
N ALA A 238 6.38 -18.21 5.40
CA ALA A 238 6.33 -17.97 6.85
C ALA A 238 7.54 -17.17 7.34
N LEU A 239 8.75 -17.49 6.86
CA LEU A 239 9.96 -16.74 7.19
C LEU A 239 9.92 -15.32 6.64
N LEU A 240 9.39 -15.12 5.42
CA LEU A 240 9.17 -13.79 4.84
C LEU A 240 8.22 -12.98 5.73
N VAL A 241 7.09 -13.55 6.13
CA VAL A 241 6.11 -12.89 7.00
C VAL A 241 6.73 -12.53 8.34
N LEU A 242 7.44 -13.46 8.99
CA LEU A 242 8.12 -13.20 10.26
C LEU A 242 9.16 -12.07 10.13
N ALA A 243 9.97 -12.08 9.07
CA ALA A 243 10.92 -11.00 8.82
C ALA A 243 10.22 -9.66 8.55
N THR A 244 9.12 -9.67 7.81
CA THR A 244 8.30 -8.47 7.56
C THR A 244 7.69 -7.92 8.83
N LEU A 245 7.09 -8.78 9.67
CA LEU A 245 6.52 -8.39 10.95
C LEU A 245 7.60 -7.84 11.89
N GLY A 246 8.77 -8.46 11.89
CA GLY A 246 9.91 -7.96 12.65
C GLY A 246 10.40 -6.59 12.17
N LEU A 247 10.64 -6.41 10.87
CA LEU A 247 11.05 -5.12 10.29
C LEU A 247 9.99 -4.02 10.52
N GLY A 248 8.71 -4.37 10.46
CA GLY A 248 7.58 -3.47 10.65
C GLY A 248 7.13 -3.30 12.10
N ALA A 249 7.77 -3.98 13.07
CA ALA A 249 7.29 -4.06 14.45
C ALA A 249 7.13 -2.69 15.13
N VAL A 250 7.98 -1.72 14.79
CA VAL A 250 7.91 -0.34 15.29
C VAL A 250 6.56 0.32 15.02
N LYS A 251 5.88 -0.05 13.94
CA LYS A 251 4.53 0.39 13.59
C LYS A 251 3.46 -0.61 13.98
N LEU A 252 3.70 -1.89 13.70
CA LEU A 252 2.71 -2.95 13.87
C LEU A 252 2.34 -3.20 15.34
N LEU A 253 3.30 -3.12 16.27
CA LEU A 253 3.00 -3.33 17.69
C LEU A 253 2.10 -2.23 18.27
N PRO A 254 2.36 -0.91 18.04
CA PRO A 254 1.41 0.14 18.36
C PRO A 254 0.04 -0.02 17.68
N MET A 255 0.01 -0.42 16.39
CA MET A 255 -1.24 -0.68 15.67
C MET A 255 -2.08 -1.77 16.34
N LEU A 256 -1.47 -2.89 16.76
CA LEU A 256 -2.18 -3.97 17.45
C LEU A 256 -2.84 -3.51 18.75
N ALA A 257 -2.20 -2.58 19.48
CA ALA A 257 -2.79 -1.99 20.67
C ALA A 257 -4.03 -1.13 20.35
N GLU A 258 -3.99 -0.40 19.23
CA GLU A 258 -5.10 0.44 18.77
C GLU A 258 -6.26 -0.39 18.22
N PHE A 259 -5.98 -1.53 17.58
CA PHE A 259 -7.01 -2.43 17.05
C PHE A 259 -7.95 -3.01 18.12
N ALA A 260 -7.50 -3.10 19.35
CA ALA A 260 -8.35 -3.56 20.46
C ALA A 260 -9.56 -2.63 20.69
N ASP A 261 -9.42 -1.35 20.32
CA ASP A 261 -10.44 -0.31 20.47
C ASP A 261 -11.08 0.13 19.14
N TYR A 262 -10.73 -0.56 18.04
CA TYR A 262 -11.22 -0.22 16.71
C TYR A 262 -12.68 -0.64 16.54
N ASP A 263 -13.55 0.36 16.34
CA ASP A 263 -14.93 0.12 15.92
C ASP A 263 -14.97 0.09 14.38
N PRO A 264 -15.41 -1.01 13.77
CA PRO A 264 -15.42 -1.12 12.31
C PRO A 264 -16.37 -0.09 11.71
N THR A 265 -15.83 0.75 10.86
CA THR A 265 -16.65 1.66 10.03
C THR A 265 -17.52 0.85 9.07
N ALA A 266 -18.66 1.43 8.66
CA ALA A 266 -19.57 0.79 7.73
C ALA A 266 -18.86 0.27 6.47
N ARG A 267 -19.21 -0.94 6.06
CA ARG A 267 -18.70 -1.60 4.86
C ARG A 267 -19.23 -0.87 3.62
N VAL A 268 -18.37 -0.67 2.63
CA VAL A 268 -18.77 -0.29 1.27
C VAL A 268 -19.22 -1.56 0.53
N GLN A 269 -20.21 -1.45 -0.31
CA GLN A 269 -20.71 -2.57 -1.13
C GLN A 269 -19.62 -3.10 -2.07
N GLY A 270 -19.71 -4.38 -2.45
CA GLY A 270 -18.91 -4.95 -3.52
C GLY A 270 -19.28 -4.37 -4.88
N LEU A 271 -18.49 -4.67 -5.92
CA LEU A 271 -18.86 -4.29 -7.29
C LEU A 271 -20.05 -5.14 -7.75
N PRO A 272 -21.22 -4.53 -8.08
CA PRO A 272 -22.33 -5.28 -8.65
C PRO A 272 -21.92 -6.05 -9.91
N LEU A 273 -22.31 -7.32 -10.00
CA LEU A 273 -21.94 -8.18 -11.14
C LEU A 273 -22.32 -7.57 -12.49
N SER A 274 -23.48 -6.88 -12.56
CA SER A 274 -23.96 -6.17 -13.76
C SER A 274 -23.06 -5.02 -14.21
N LEU A 275 -22.23 -4.47 -13.32
CA LEU A 275 -21.38 -3.32 -13.60
C LEU A 275 -19.91 -3.70 -13.85
N VAL A 276 -19.55 -4.98 -13.78
CA VAL A 276 -18.16 -5.43 -13.98
C VAL A 276 -17.62 -4.97 -15.34
N LEU A 277 -18.35 -5.20 -16.43
CA LEU A 277 -17.89 -4.76 -17.75
C LEU A 277 -17.81 -3.23 -17.85
N THR A 278 -18.74 -2.53 -17.24
CA THR A 278 -18.73 -1.04 -17.16
C THR A 278 -17.48 -0.55 -16.45
N ALA A 279 -17.14 -1.15 -15.32
CA ALA A 279 -15.94 -0.79 -14.54
C ALA A 279 -14.64 -0.95 -15.36
N PHE A 280 -14.57 -1.97 -16.23
CA PHE A 280 -13.38 -2.26 -17.02
C PHE A 280 -13.32 -1.53 -18.37
N LEU A 281 -14.46 -1.13 -18.96
CA LEU A 281 -14.54 -0.65 -20.36
C LEU A 281 -15.02 0.77 -20.54
N ALA A 282 -15.80 1.33 -19.60
CA ALA A 282 -16.34 2.67 -19.79
C ALA A 282 -15.22 3.73 -19.65
N SER A 283 -14.95 4.46 -20.74
CA SER A 283 -13.86 5.45 -20.80
C SER A 283 -14.19 6.79 -20.15
N GLY A 284 -15.48 7.10 -19.95
CA GLY A 284 -15.95 8.36 -19.38
C GLY A 284 -16.06 8.37 -17.86
N GLN A 285 -15.42 7.43 -17.17
CA GLN A 285 -15.48 7.34 -15.71
C GLN A 285 -14.82 8.57 -15.05
N GLN A 286 -15.47 9.07 -13.99
CA GLN A 286 -14.98 10.20 -13.19
C GLN A 286 -15.48 10.05 -11.74
N PRO A 287 -14.93 10.79 -10.76
CA PRO A 287 -15.30 10.60 -9.34
C PRO A 287 -16.79 10.63 -9.04
N ASP A 288 -17.50 11.59 -9.62
CA ASP A 288 -18.92 11.82 -9.37
C ASP A 288 -19.85 11.03 -10.30
N TRP A 289 -19.29 10.12 -11.09
CA TRP A 289 -20.09 9.31 -12.01
C TRP A 289 -20.91 8.27 -11.23
N ALA A 290 -22.23 8.30 -11.42
CA ALA A 290 -23.18 7.40 -10.78
C ALA A 290 -23.96 6.61 -11.84
N PRO A 291 -23.50 5.41 -12.22
CA PRO A 291 -24.26 4.55 -13.12
C PRO A 291 -25.61 4.17 -12.49
N PRO A 292 -26.66 3.94 -13.30
CA PRO A 292 -27.96 3.53 -12.80
C PRO A 292 -27.86 2.29 -11.90
N GLY A 293 -28.51 2.33 -10.75
CA GLY A 293 -28.54 1.22 -9.78
C GLY A 293 -27.40 1.20 -8.77
N VAL A 294 -26.53 2.21 -8.78
CA VAL A 294 -25.50 2.38 -7.74
C VAL A 294 -25.91 3.52 -6.80
N SER A 295 -25.94 3.23 -5.52
CA SER A 295 -26.01 4.24 -4.47
C SER A 295 -24.67 4.30 -3.73
N TYR A 296 -24.22 5.50 -3.41
CA TYR A 296 -22.98 5.70 -2.65
C TYR A 296 -23.34 6.04 -1.22
N ASP A 297 -23.02 5.11 -0.32
CA ASP A 297 -23.17 5.31 1.10
C ASP A 297 -21.84 5.67 1.76
N HIS A 298 -21.88 6.39 2.86
CA HIS A 298 -20.73 6.65 3.74
C HIS A 298 -19.51 7.31 3.08
N GLY A 299 -19.72 8.22 2.11
CA GLY A 299 -18.64 8.96 1.46
C GLY A 299 -17.85 8.13 0.45
N SER A 300 -18.44 7.04 -0.06
CA SER A 300 -17.91 6.31 -1.21
C SER A 300 -18.34 6.98 -2.53
N GLY A 301 -17.68 6.63 -3.62
CA GLY A 301 -17.99 7.09 -4.96
C GLY A 301 -17.51 6.09 -6.00
N TRP A 302 -17.64 6.46 -7.28
CA TRP A 302 -17.27 5.53 -8.36
C TRP A 302 -15.80 5.08 -8.31
N TRP A 303 -14.92 5.81 -7.66
CA TRP A 303 -13.51 5.39 -7.46
C TRP A 303 -13.35 4.03 -6.80
N GLU A 304 -14.32 3.57 -6.02
CA GLU A 304 -14.29 2.24 -5.41
C GLU A 304 -14.48 1.11 -6.44
N TYR A 305 -15.04 1.43 -7.60
CA TYR A 305 -15.43 0.49 -8.65
C TYR A 305 -14.68 0.69 -9.96
N ALA A 306 -13.91 1.76 -10.11
CA ALA A 306 -13.22 2.12 -11.34
C ALA A 306 -11.97 1.26 -11.56
N PHE A 307 -12.03 0.37 -12.54
CA PHE A 307 -10.95 -0.55 -12.93
C PHE A 307 -10.65 -0.50 -14.42
N TYR A 308 -10.77 0.67 -15.03
CA TYR A 308 -10.60 0.79 -16.47
C TYR A 308 -9.29 0.19 -16.97
N VAL A 309 -9.36 -0.74 -17.90
CA VAL A 309 -8.22 -1.31 -18.61
C VAL A 309 -8.32 -1.10 -20.12
N GLY A 310 -9.51 -0.78 -20.63
CA GLY A 310 -9.82 -0.53 -22.03
C GLY A 310 -10.09 -1.79 -22.85
N PRO A 311 -10.81 -1.64 -23.97
CA PRO A 311 -11.19 -2.77 -24.83
C PRO A 311 -9.98 -3.49 -25.46
N VAL A 312 -8.92 -2.76 -25.83
CA VAL A 312 -7.70 -3.36 -26.40
C VAL A 312 -7.05 -4.31 -25.38
N ALA A 313 -6.83 -3.82 -24.15
CA ALA A 313 -6.23 -4.65 -23.11
C ALA A 313 -7.14 -5.80 -22.72
N LEU A 314 -8.44 -5.56 -22.53
CA LEU A 314 -9.39 -6.60 -22.16
C LEU A 314 -9.50 -7.70 -23.23
N GLY A 315 -9.52 -7.33 -24.51
CA GLY A 315 -9.48 -8.28 -25.62
C GLY A 315 -8.22 -9.15 -25.63
N CYS A 316 -7.05 -8.52 -25.45
CA CYS A 316 -5.79 -9.24 -25.32
C CYS A 316 -5.75 -10.15 -24.08
N LEU A 317 -6.28 -9.67 -22.95
CA LEU A 317 -6.39 -10.47 -21.72
C LEU A 317 -7.30 -11.69 -21.95
N ALA A 318 -8.45 -11.54 -22.61
CA ALA A 318 -9.37 -12.63 -22.91
C ALA A 318 -8.74 -13.69 -23.83
N VAL A 319 -8.05 -13.26 -24.89
CA VAL A 319 -7.30 -14.16 -25.77
C VAL A 319 -6.22 -14.92 -25.00
N GLY A 320 -5.48 -14.20 -24.16
CA GLY A 320 -4.46 -14.79 -23.31
C GLY A 320 -5.04 -15.84 -22.35
N LEU A 321 -6.16 -15.55 -21.70
CA LEU A 321 -6.85 -16.48 -20.81
C LEU A 321 -7.27 -17.75 -21.51
N ALA A 322 -7.86 -17.65 -22.71
CA ALA A 322 -8.29 -18.80 -23.51
C ALA A 322 -7.14 -19.76 -23.85
N LEU A 323 -5.93 -19.24 -23.98
CA LEU A 323 -4.73 -20.00 -24.36
C LEU A 323 -3.87 -20.48 -23.18
N ALA A 324 -4.13 -20.01 -21.98
CA ALA A 324 -3.23 -20.16 -20.83
C ALA A 324 -3.48 -21.41 -19.96
N ARG A 325 -3.77 -22.56 -20.56
CA ARG A 325 -4.15 -23.82 -19.86
C ARG A 325 -3.21 -24.28 -18.72
N ARG A 326 -1.96 -23.83 -18.67
CA ARG A 326 -0.96 -24.28 -17.67
C ARG A 326 -0.69 -23.28 -16.55
N CYS A 327 -1.28 -22.08 -16.59
CA CYS A 327 -1.07 -21.03 -15.58
C CYS A 327 -2.15 -21.04 -14.48
N TRP A 328 -2.70 -22.22 -14.18
CA TRP A 328 -3.84 -22.37 -13.27
C TRP A 328 -3.64 -21.74 -11.86
N PRO A 329 -2.43 -21.69 -11.23
CA PRO A 329 -2.31 -21.07 -9.93
C PRO A 329 -2.67 -19.57 -9.95
N MET A 330 -2.25 -18.86 -11.01
CA MET A 330 -2.61 -17.46 -11.19
C MET A 330 -4.08 -17.27 -11.58
N ALA A 331 -4.65 -18.21 -12.35
CA ALA A 331 -6.08 -18.21 -12.65
C ALA A 331 -6.93 -18.39 -11.38
N VAL A 332 -6.52 -19.29 -10.47
CA VAL A 332 -7.18 -19.47 -9.16
C VAL A 332 -7.12 -18.20 -8.33
N ILE A 333 -5.96 -17.51 -8.31
CA ILE A 333 -5.81 -16.21 -7.63
C ILE A 333 -6.77 -15.19 -8.25
N ALA A 334 -6.75 -15.05 -9.58
CA ALA A 334 -7.60 -14.11 -10.29
C ALA A 334 -9.10 -14.35 -10.00
N VAL A 335 -9.55 -15.58 -10.11
CA VAL A 335 -10.95 -15.94 -9.86
C VAL A 335 -11.31 -15.80 -8.37
N GLY A 336 -10.46 -16.28 -7.47
CA GLY A 336 -10.71 -16.21 -6.03
C GLY A 336 -10.85 -14.77 -5.52
N PHE A 337 -9.96 -13.88 -5.96
CA PHE A 337 -10.06 -12.47 -5.60
C PHE A 337 -11.23 -11.75 -6.29
N SER A 338 -11.63 -12.17 -7.51
CA SER A 338 -12.84 -11.67 -8.15
C SER A 338 -14.10 -12.05 -7.38
N ILE A 339 -14.17 -13.28 -6.86
CA ILE A 339 -15.28 -13.73 -6.01
C ILE A 339 -15.41 -12.87 -4.75
N LEU A 340 -14.28 -12.51 -4.13
CA LEU A 340 -14.26 -11.63 -2.96
C LEU A 340 -14.66 -10.19 -3.27
N ALA A 341 -14.45 -9.71 -4.50
CA ALA A 341 -14.65 -8.34 -4.91
C ALA A 341 -16.08 -8.02 -5.37
N ILE A 342 -16.77 -9.02 -5.89
CA ILE A 342 -18.09 -8.87 -6.53
C ILE A 342 -19.20 -8.97 -5.49
N GLU A 343 -20.19 -8.10 -5.62
CA GLU A 343 -21.46 -8.24 -4.92
C GLU A 343 -22.36 -9.21 -5.70
N TRP A 344 -22.66 -10.33 -5.07
CA TRP A 344 -23.43 -11.38 -5.70
C TRP A 344 -24.92 -11.13 -5.55
N PRO A 345 -25.71 -11.35 -6.64
CA PRO A 345 -27.16 -11.21 -6.57
C PRO A 345 -27.77 -12.21 -5.56
N PRO A 346 -28.97 -11.94 -5.02
CA PRO A 346 -29.59 -12.77 -3.98
C PRO A 346 -29.64 -14.27 -4.28
N LEU A 347 -29.85 -14.65 -5.54
CA LEU A 347 -29.84 -16.05 -5.99
C LEU A 347 -28.48 -16.74 -5.83
N LEU A 348 -27.40 -15.96 -5.79
CA LEU A 348 -26.02 -16.45 -5.66
C LEU A 348 -25.38 -16.01 -4.34
N HIS A 349 -26.19 -15.63 -3.35
CA HIS A 349 -25.71 -15.13 -2.06
C HIS A 349 -24.76 -16.11 -1.32
N TRP A 350 -24.86 -17.40 -1.59
CA TRP A 350 -23.93 -18.40 -1.10
C TRP A 350 -22.48 -18.21 -1.60
N MET A 351 -22.28 -17.43 -2.65
CA MET A 351 -20.96 -17.00 -3.16
C MET A 351 -20.42 -15.75 -2.44
N ASP A 352 -21.22 -15.09 -1.59
CA ASP A 352 -20.75 -13.96 -0.78
C ASP A 352 -19.86 -14.43 0.38
N VAL A 353 -18.64 -14.81 0.00
CA VAL A 353 -17.59 -15.26 0.95
C VAL A 353 -17.26 -14.16 1.96
N TRP A 354 -17.50 -12.90 1.59
CA TRP A 354 -17.22 -11.76 2.45
C TRP A 354 -18.02 -11.81 3.75
N SER A 355 -19.30 -12.12 3.68
CA SER A 355 -20.17 -12.20 4.86
C SER A 355 -19.69 -13.25 5.86
N TRP A 356 -19.02 -14.32 5.40
CA TRP A 356 -18.43 -15.34 6.27
C TRP A 356 -17.12 -14.88 6.94
N LEU A 357 -16.41 -13.96 6.28
CA LEU A 357 -15.11 -13.45 6.74
C LEU A 357 -15.25 -12.24 7.68
N ASP A 358 -16.38 -11.56 7.69
CA ASP A 358 -16.62 -10.35 8.50
C ASP A 358 -16.38 -10.55 10.01
N GLY A 359 -16.52 -11.79 10.51
CA GLY A 359 -16.18 -12.15 11.89
C GLY A 359 -14.68 -12.10 12.21
N LEU A 360 -13.81 -12.09 11.19
CA LEU A 360 -12.36 -12.13 11.39
C LEU A 360 -11.79 -10.71 11.57
N PRO A 361 -10.94 -10.46 12.59
CA PRO A 361 -10.44 -9.12 12.88
C PRO A 361 -9.76 -8.42 11.69
N ILE A 362 -8.99 -9.16 10.88
CA ILE A 362 -8.28 -8.63 9.71
C ILE A 362 -9.28 -8.16 8.63
N TRP A 363 -10.39 -8.87 8.44
CA TRP A 363 -11.38 -8.54 7.42
C TRP A 363 -12.20 -7.30 7.78
N ARG A 364 -12.45 -7.05 9.05
CA ARG A 364 -13.12 -5.82 9.52
C ARG A 364 -12.41 -4.54 9.09
N THR A 365 -11.10 -4.61 8.81
CA THR A 365 -10.32 -3.47 8.33
C THR A 365 -10.43 -3.24 6.82
N GLN A 366 -11.00 -4.19 6.07
CA GLN A 366 -11.11 -4.16 4.62
C GLN A 366 -12.49 -3.64 4.22
N ARG A 367 -12.69 -2.31 4.24
CA ARG A 367 -13.99 -1.67 4.00
C ARG A 367 -14.59 -1.91 2.62
N GLY A 368 -13.75 -2.00 1.58
CA GLY A 368 -14.16 -2.07 0.16
C GLY A 368 -13.86 -3.42 -0.47
N PRO A 369 -14.84 -4.34 -0.55
CA PRO A 369 -14.66 -5.62 -1.25
C PRO A 369 -14.20 -5.45 -2.69
N SER A 370 -14.76 -4.49 -3.42
CA SER A 370 -14.39 -4.15 -4.82
C SER A 370 -12.89 -3.97 -5.02
N ARG A 371 -12.16 -3.50 -4.03
CA ARG A 371 -10.71 -3.30 -4.08
C ARG A 371 -9.91 -4.60 -4.28
N PHE A 372 -10.51 -5.76 -4.00
CA PHE A 372 -9.91 -7.08 -4.29
C PHE A 372 -9.85 -7.40 -5.79
N LEU A 373 -10.52 -6.62 -6.65
CA LEU A 373 -10.28 -6.70 -8.11
C LEU A 373 -8.84 -6.34 -8.48
N PHE A 374 -8.14 -5.57 -7.67
CA PHE A 374 -6.74 -5.25 -7.96
C PHE A 374 -5.82 -6.50 -7.96
N PRO A 375 -5.75 -7.32 -6.88
CA PRO A 375 -5.02 -8.58 -6.93
C PRO A 375 -5.61 -9.59 -7.95
N ALA A 376 -6.91 -9.52 -8.25
CA ALA A 376 -7.49 -10.31 -9.34
C ALA A 376 -6.90 -9.89 -10.70
N LEU A 377 -6.83 -8.58 -10.98
CA LEU A 377 -6.24 -8.05 -12.20
C LEU A 377 -4.77 -8.45 -12.36
N PHE A 378 -4.00 -8.44 -11.27
CA PHE A 378 -2.63 -8.96 -11.28
C PHE A 378 -2.59 -10.42 -11.75
N GLY A 379 -3.45 -11.28 -11.22
CA GLY A 379 -3.57 -12.68 -11.63
C GLY A 379 -3.95 -12.81 -13.11
N PHE A 380 -4.97 -12.10 -13.57
CA PHE A 380 -5.40 -12.08 -14.97
C PHE A 380 -4.28 -11.59 -15.90
N ALA A 381 -3.59 -10.52 -15.54
CA ALA A 381 -2.49 -9.96 -16.33
C ALA A 381 -1.36 -10.99 -16.56
N VAL A 382 -0.95 -11.71 -15.51
CA VAL A 382 0.09 -12.75 -15.63
C VAL A 382 -0.39 -13.94 -16.47
N VAL A 383 -1.63 -14.41 -16.25
CA VAL A 383 -2.21 -15.51 -17.05
C VAL A 383 -2.27 -15.13 -18.52
N SER A 384 -2.72 -13.93 -18.81
CA SER A 384 -2.85 -13.43 -20.18
C SER A 384 -1.51 -13.27 -20.88
N ALA A 385 -0.48 -12.77 -20.16
CA ALA A 385 0.87 -12.70 -20.70
C ALA A 385 1.40 -14.07 -21.13
N VAL A 386 1.14 -15.11 -20.34
CA VAL A 386 1.53 -16.50 -20.67
C VAL A 386 0.76 -17.03 -21.90
N GLY A 387 -0.53 -16.71 -22.00
CA GLY A 387 -1.33 -17.09 -23.15
C GLY A 387 -0.93 -16.37 -24.44
N LEU A 388 -0.67 -15.06 -24.37
CA LEU A 388 -0.16 -14.26 -25.49
C LEU A 388 1.22 -14.75 -25.94
N GLN A 389 2.09 -15.17 -25.00
CA GLN A 389 3.37 -15.78 -25.34
C GLN A 389 3.18 -17.05 -26.16
N ARG A 390 2.19 -17.91 -25.85
CA ARG A 390 1.88 -19.11 -26.62
C ARG A 390 1.34 -18.79 -28.00
N LEU A 391 0.45 -17.78 -28.11
CA LEU A 391 -0.03 -17.29 -29.37
C LEU A 391 1.13 -16.86 -30.27
N TRP A 392 2.09 -16.14 -29.64
CA TRP A 392 3.29 -15.73 -30.36
C TRP A 392 4.12 -16.89 -30.86
N GLU A 393 4.38 -17.88 -30.03
CA GLU A 393 5.19 -19.05 -30.38
C GLU A 393 4.54 -19.90 -31.46
N ARG A 394 3.22 -20.04 -31.45
CA ARG A 394 2.46 -20.88 -32.35
C ARG A 394 2.22 -20.23 -33.72
N ASP A 395 1.77 -18.98 -33.71
CA ASP A 395 1.19 -18.34 -34.89
C ASP A 395 1.94 -17.10 -35.35
N LEU A 396 2.28 -16.20 -34.43
CA LEU A 396 2.89 -14.91 -34.73
C LEU A 396 4.40 -14.99 -35.00
N GLY A 397 5.09 -15.99 -34.47
CA GLY A 397 6.52 -16.20 -34.71
C GLY A 397 6.89 -16.44 -36.16
N ARG A 398 5.89 -16.73 -37.01
CA ARG A 398 6.04 -16.86 -38.48
C ARG A 398 6.26 -15.49 -39.17
N TRP A 399 5.96 -14.39 -38.48
CA TRP A 399 6.06 -13.02 -38.98
C TRP A 399 7.11 -12.21 -38.19
N PRO A 400 8.42 -12.50 -38.35
CA PRO A 400 9.46 -12.02 -37.44
C PRO A 400 9.61 -10.49 -37.41
N ARG A 401 9.18 -9.77 -38.44
CA ARG A 401 9.21 -8.31 -38.52
C ARG A 401 7.86 -7.69 -38.16
N ALA A 402 6.76 -8.25 -38.64
CA ALA A 402 5.42 -7.69 -38.44
C ALA A 402 4.89 -7.89 -37.02
N ALA A 403 5.14 -9.03 -36.38
CA ALA A 403 4.63 -9.33 -35.05
C ALA A 403 5.17 -8.39 -33.96
N PRO A 404 6.49 -8.06 -33.88
CA PRO A 404 6.98 -7.06 -32.92
C PRO A 404 6.41 -5.67 -33.15
N LEU A 405 6.24 -5.24 -34.40
CA LEU A 405 5.63 -3.96 -34.74
C LEU A 405 4.16 -3.91 -34.35
N ALA A 406 3.41 -4.95 -34.59
CA ALA A 406 2.01 -5.08 -34.17
C ALA A 406 1.89 -5.05 -32.63
N ALA A 407 2.76 -5.75 -31.92
CA ALA A 407 2.77 -5.73 -30.45
C ALA A 407 3.14 -4.35 -29.90
N LEU A 408 4.09 -3.65 -30.51
CA LEU A 408 4.42 -2.27 -30.14
C LEU A 408 3.23 -1.34 -30.41
N ALA A 409 2.58 -1.45 -31.56
CA ALA A 409 1.39 -0.67 -31.89
C ALA A 409 0.26 -0.90 -30.90
N LEU A 410 0.00 -2.16 -30.50
CA LEU A 410 -0.98 -2.48 -29.44
C LEU A 410 -0.59 -1.90 -28.09
N CYS A 411 0.70 -1.91 -27.73
CA CYS A 411 1.20 -1.30 -26.50
C CYS A 411 0.96 0.21 -26.50
N LEU A 412 1.29 0.89 -27.57
CA LEU A 412 1.08 2.34 -27.73
C LEU A 412 -0.42 2.69 -27.73
N LEU A 413 -1.24 1.90 -28.41
CA LEU A 413 -2.69 2.10 -28.43
C LEU A 413 -3.29 1.94 -27.03
N ALA A 414 -2.95 0.88 -26.31
CA ALA A 414 -3.41 0.68 -24.94
C ALA A 414 -2.91 1.79 -24.00
N ALA A 415 -1.67 2.23 -24.14
CA ALA A 415 -1.14 3.34 -23.35
C ALA A 415 -1.88 4.65 -23.61
N ALA A 416 -2.16 4.97 -24.89
CA ALA A 416 -2.93 6.14 -25.29
C ALA A 416 -4.38 6.08 -24.78
N GLU A 417 -5.01 4.91 -24.88
CA GLU A 417 -6.36 4.66 -24.38
C GLU A 417 -6.45 4.82 -22.85
N LEU A 418 -5.55 4.21 -22.11
CA LEU A 418 -5.46 4.34 -20.65
C LEU A 418 -5.18 5.81 -20.24
N HIS A 419 -4.28 6.48 -20.96
CA HIS A 419 -3.99 7.89 -20.70
C HIS A 419 -5.23 8.77 -20.93
N ALA A 420 -5.92 8.61 -22.06
CA ALA A 420 -7.13 9.38 -22.36
C ALA A 420 -8.23 9.17 -21.31
N ALA A 421 -8.46 7.91 -20.91
CA ALA A 421 -9.43 7.57 -19.85
C ALA A 421 -9.03 8.09 -18.47
N SER A 422 -7.74 8.32 -18.24
CA SER A 422 -7.25 8.85 -16.95
C SER A 422 -7.40 10.37 -16.82
N LEU A 423 -7.51 11.11 -17.92
CA LEU A 423 -7.52 12.57 -17.90
C LEU A 423 -8.65 13.19 -17.06
N PRO A 424 -9.91 12.71 -17.10
CA PRO A 424 -10.96 13.23 -16.22
C PRO A 424 -10.59 13.09 -14.74
N TRP A 425 -10.04 11.95 -14.34
CA TRP A 425 -9.58 11.69 -12.99
C TRP A 425 -8.42 12.59 -12.57
N GLN A 426 -7.41 12.75 -13.43
CA GLN A 426 -6.28 13.60 -13.16
C GLN A 426 -6.69 15.08 -13.00
N ARG A 427 -7.64 15.55 -13.81
CA ARG A 427 -8.17 16.91 -13.70
C ARG A 427 -8.99 17.09 -12.42
N ALA A 428 -9.81 16.11 -12.06
CA ALA A 428 -10.60 16.15 -10.82
C ALA A 428 -9.72 16.20 -9.55
N ALA A 429 -8.48 15.71 -9.62
CA ALA A 429 -7.52 15.77 -8.51
C ALA A 429 -6.85 17.14 -8.35
N LEU A 430 -7.08 18.08 -9.26
CA LEU A 430 -6.40 19.38 -9.29
C LEU A 430 -7.36 20.51 -8.89
N GLY A 431 -6.84 21.46 -8.14
CA GLY A 431 -7.60 22.63 -7.70
C GLY A 431 -6.73 23.66 -7.01
N GLU A 432 -7.32 24.45 -6.12
CA GLU A 432 -6.60 25.40 -5.29
C GLU A 432 -5.60 24.69 -4.37
N ALA A 433 -4.51 25.38 -4.06
CA ALA A 433 -3.50 24.85 -3.17
C ALA A 433 -4.09 24.58 -1.78
N LEU A 434 -3.91 23.37 -1.27
CA LEU A 434 -4.25 23.08 0.10
C LEU A 434 -3.30 23.84 1.04
N THR A 435 -3.88 24.60 1.95
CA THR A 435 -3.13 25.30 2.98
C THR A 435 -2.81 24.33 4.11
N SER A 436 -1.60 24.47 4.67
CA SER A 436 -1.23 23.74 5.88
C SER A 436 -2.20 24.09 7.01
N ARG A 437 -2.69 23.05 7.69
CA ARG A 437 -3.57 23.25 8.86
C ARG A 437 -2.76 23.60 10.09
N ASP A 438 -3.35 24.43 10.96
CA ASP A 438 -2.82 24.62 12.30
C ASP A 438 -3.07 23.34 13.13
N HIS A 439 -2.03 22.58 13.35
CA HIS A 439 -2.08 21.36 14.16
C HIS A 439 -1.94 21.61 15.66
N ARG A 440 -1.88 22.89 16.10
CA ARG A 440 -1.84 23.22 17.52
C ARG A 440 -3.18 22.86 18.16
N PRO A 441 -3.17 22.08 19.24
CA PRO A 441 -4.41 21.74 19.92
C PRO A 441 -4.97 23.00 20.57
N ARG A 442 -6.20 23.34 20.20
CA ARG A 442 -6.93 24.41 20.90
C ARG A 442 -7.39 23.88 22.26
N PRO A 443 -7.06 24.52 23.34
CA PRO A 443 -7.50 24.08 24.67
C PRO A 443 -9.04 24.18 24.74
N LEU A 444 -9.70 23.06 24.88
CA LEU A 444 -11.09 23.00 25.29
C LEU A 444 -11.10 22.90 26.82
N VAL A 445 -11.23 24.03 27.47
CA VAL A 445 -11.51 24.04 28.90
C VAL A 445 -12.97 23.65 29.08
N LEU A 446 -13.22 22.37 29.32
CA LEU A 446 -14.51 21.89 29.82
C LEU A 446 -14.44 21.88 31.37
N GLY A 447 -14.34 23.05 31.97
CA GLY A 447 -14.46 23.18 33.40
C GLY A 447 -15.94 23.17 33.80
N THR A 448 -16.34 22.26 34.66
CA THR A 448 -17.64 22.23 35.33
C THR A 448 -17.74 23.30 36.40
N SER A 449 -17.37 24.50 36.15
CA SER A 449 -17.60 25.71 36.97
C SER A 449 -16.47 26.71 36.75
N GLY A 450 -16.56 27.62 35.90
CA GLY A 450 -15.96 28.96 35.80
C GLY A 450 -14.56 29.29 36.38
N VAL A 451 -13.82 28.33 36.88
CA VAL A 451 -12.74 28.50 37.86
C VAL A 451 -11.40 27.87 37.39
N ILE A 452 -11.38 27.18 36.25
CA ILE A 452 -10.14 26.61 35.72
C ILE A 452 -9.86 27.18 34.33
N THR A 453 -8.67 27.75 34.16
CA THR A 453 -8.16 28.17 32.85
C THR A 453 -6.93 27.36 32.47
N ALA A 454 -6.76 27.07 31.19
CA ALA A 454 -5.58 26.43 30.64
C ALA A 454 -5.16 27.12 29.34
N GLU A 455 -3.91 27.53 29.27
CA GLU A 455 -3.32 28.18 28.12
C GLU A 455 -2.13 27.37 27.62
N LEU A 456 -2.12 27.08 26.29
CA LEU A 456 -1.01 26.37 25.67
C LEU A 456 0.23 27.29 25.64
N GLN A 457 1.25 26.94 26.40
CA GLN A 457 2.52 27.68 26.49
C GLN A 457 3.56 27.19 25.50
N ALA A 458 3.62 25.86 25.29
CA ALA A 458 4.55 25.26 24.35
C ALA A 458 3.92 24.08 23.65
N PHE A 459 4.22 23.96 22.36
CA PHE A 459 3.76 22.90 21.48
C PHE A 459 4.93 22.28 20.73
N ALA A 460 5.03 20.96 20.81
CA ALA A 460 5.83 20.13 19.92
C ALA A 460 5.01 18.86 19.58
N PRO A 461 5.29 18.16 18.48
CA PRO A 461 4.44 17.07 18.00
C PRO A 461 4.07 16.00 19.04
N ASN A 462 4.95 15.72 19.99
CA ASN A 462 4.71 14.69 21.02
C ASN A 462 4.71 15.27 22.44
N ARG A 463 4.76 16.60 22.57
CA ARG A 463 4.88 17.25 23.86
C ARG A 463 4.07 18.55 23.90
N LEU A 464 3.20 18.66 24.90
CA LEU A 464 2.37 19.83 25.14
C LEU A 464 2.66 20.36 26.52
N VAL A 465 2.72 21.71 26.68
CA VAL A 465 2.84 22.38 27.99
C VAL A 465 1.70 23.37 28.10
N TYR A 466 0.86 23.16 29.07
CA TYR A 466 -0.23 24.09 29.42
C TYR A 466 0.04 24.75 30.74
N ARG A 467 -0.06 26.08 30.81
CA ARG A 467 -0.19 26.80 32.07
C ARG A 467 -1.63 26.74 32.51
N THR A 468 -1.84 26.26 33.72
CA THR A 468 -3.17 26.12 34.31
C THR A 468 -3.30 26.98 35.54
N ARG A 469 -4.49 27.55 35.75
CA ARG A 469 -4.88 28.26 36.95
C ARG A 469 -6.22 27.71 37.41
N ALA A 470 -6.27 27.25 38.65
CA ALA A 470 -7.47 26.71 39.28
C ALA A 470 -7.71 27.43 40.63
N GLU A 471 -8.85 28.07 40.79
CA GLU A 471 -9.21 28.72 42.07
C GLU A 471 -9.56 27.68 43.14
N ARG A 472 -10.04 26.52 42.74
CA ARG A 472 -10.37 25.36 43.58
C ARG A 472 -9.87 24.08 42.95
N PRO A 473 -9.63 23.00 43.73
CA PRO A 473 -9.37 21.72 43.16
C PRO A 473 -10.46 21.31 42.16
N GLY A 474 -10.09 20.83 40.98
CA GLY A 474 -11.04 20.49 39.94
C GLY A 474 -10.42 19.64 38.85
N ARG A 475 -11.16 19.42 37.77
CA ARG A 475 -10.74 18.57 36.68
C ARG A 475 -10.76 19.34 35.35
N ILE A 476 -9.69 19.22 34.59
CA ILE A 476 -9.60 19.71 33.21
C ILE A 476 -9.72 18.54 32.23
N VAL A 477 -10.53 18.74 31.19
CA VAL A 477 -10.72 17.75 30.12
C VAL A 477 -10.10 18.30 28.85
N PHE A 478 -9.20 17.54 28.26
CA PHE A 478 -8.55 17.86 26.99
C PHE A 478 -9.30 17.20 25.82
N PRO A 479 -9.30 17.79 24.62
CA PRO A 479 -10.02 17.26 23.46
C PRO A 479 -9.37 15.99 22.86
N PHE A 480 -8.47 15.35 23.59
CA PHE A 480 -7.76 14.17 23.16
C PHE A 480 -8.58 12.92 23.47
N ARG A 481 -8.67 12.03 22.49
CA ARG A 481 -9.30 10.72 22.70
C ARG A 481 -8.52 9.97 23.77
N TYR A 482 -9.22 9.48 24.78
CA TYR A 482 -8.68 8.63 25.81
C TYR A 482 -9.09 7.19 25.49
N GLY A 483 -8.21 6.45 24.84
CA GLY A 483 -8.41 5.03 24.54
C GLY A 483 -8.26 4.16 25.81
N ARG A 484 -8.63 2.88 25.71
CA ARG A 484 -8.43 1.89 26.80
C ARG A 484 -6.96 1.75 27.20
N GLY A 485 -6.04 2.26 26.39
CA GLY A 485 -4.62 2.34 26.65
C GLY A 485 -4.17 3.64 27.31
N ALA A 486 -4.69 3.99 28.49
CA ALA A 486 -4.32 5.18 29.30
C ALA A 486 -2.81 5.44 29.45
N ALA A 487 -1.97 4.54 29.02
CA ALA A 487 -0.52 4.60 29.09
C ALA A 487 0.14 5.46 27.98
N GLU A 488 -0.63 6.01 27.03
CA GLU A 488 -0.06 6.77 25.91
C GLU A 488 0.30 8.20 26.27
N TRP A 489 -0.41 8.81 27.21
CA TRP A 489 -0.11 10.15 27.73
C TRP A 489 0.50 10.08 29.12
N ARG A 490 1.76 10.49 29.24
CA ARG A 490 2.37 10.80 30.54
C ARG A 490 2.04 12.24 30.85
N VAL A 491 1.44 12.48 32.02
CA VAL A 491 1.05 13.80 32.48
C VAL A 491 1.83 14.12 33.75
N GLU A 492 2.60 15.20 33.73
CA GLU A 492 3.31 15.74 34.89
C GLU A 492 2.58 17.01 35.31
N GLY A 493 2.17 17.05 36.56
CA GLY A 493 1.47 18.21 37.15
C GLY A 493 2.40 19.28 37.72
N PRO A 494 1.86 20.38 38.29
CA PRO A 494 2.64 21.51 38.80
C PRO A 494 3.68 21.16 39.88
N THR A 495 3.53 20.04 40.55
CA THR A 495 4.45 19.56 41.60
C THR A 495 5.48 18.54 41.06
N GLY A 496 5.57 18.34 39.74
CA GLY A 496 6.44 17.31 39.14
C GLY A 496 5.99 15.86 39.38
N ALA A 497 4.95 15.62 40.17
CA ALA A 497 4.42 14.30 40.39
C ALA A 497 3.62 13.84 39.17
N ALA A 498 3.94 12.64 38.67
CA ALA A 498 3.17 12.03 37.59
C ALA A 498 1.71 11.86 38.00
N LYS A 499 0.80 12.54 37.31
CA LYS A 499 -0.63 12.41 37.53
C LYS A 499 -1.22 11.36 36.64
N ARG A 500 -2.12 10.57 37.18
CA ARG A 500 -2.86 9.59 36.41
C ARG A 500 -3.89 10.33 35.56
N ALA A 501 -3.76 10.22 34.25
CA ALA A 501 -4.81 10.61 33.33
C ALA A 501 -6.03 9.70 33.52
N VAL A 502 -7.22 10.29 33.53
CA VAL A 502 -8.50 9.54 33.65
C VAL A 502 -9.35 9.78 32.41
N SER A 503 -10.27 8.86 32.15
CA SER A 503 -11.23 9.02 31.05
C SER A 503 -12.48 9.73 31.56
N GLU A 504 -12.86 10.80 30.88
CA GLU A 504 -14.15 11.45 31.08
C GLU A 504 -14.84 11.64 29.74
N GLY A 505 -15.93 10.92 29.54
CA GLY A 505 -16.65 10.92 28.25
C GLY A 505 -15.78 10.48 27.06
N GLY A 506 -14.82 9.56 27.27
CA GLY A 506 -13.88 9.11 26.25
C GLY A 506 -12.76 10.11 25.94
N LYS A 507 -12.62 11.20 26.71
CA LYS A 507 -11.57 12.21 26.57
C LYS A 507 -10.56 12.14 27.71
N LEU A 508 -9.36 12.64 27.46
CA LEU A 508 -8.30 12.73 28.45
C LEU A 508 -8.66 13.79 29.50
N ALA A 509 -8.68 13.40 30.77
CA ALA A 509 -8.92 14.29 31.88
C ALA A 509 -7.78 14.25 32.91
N VAL A 510 -7.54 15.38 33.58
CA VAL A 510 -6.50 15.54 34.60
C VAL A 510 -7.05 16.29 35.80
N ASP A 511 -6.86 15.72 36.98
CA ASP A 511 -7.22 16.39 38.25
C ASP A 511 -6.17 17.44 38.65
N LEU A 512 -6.61 18.63 38.97
CA LEU A 512 -5.76 19.76 39.36
C LEU A 512 -6.00 20.16 40.83
N PRO A 513 -4.96 20.44 41.58
CA PRO A 513 -5.09 21.16 42.87
C PRO A 513 -5.44 22.63 42.60
N ALA A 514 -5.90 23.35 43.61
CA ALA A 514 -5.99 24.80 43.57
C ALA A 514 -4.59 25.42 43.40
N GLY A 515 -4.50 26.54 42.66
CA GLY A 515 -3.27 27.24 42.38
C GLY A 515 -2.93 27.36 40.89
N GLU A 516 -1.77 27.92 40.62
CA GLU A 516 -1.20 28.03 39.26
C GLU A 516 -0.07 27.02 39.09
N GLY A 517 0.09 26.54 37.87
CA GLY A 517 1.21 25.67 37.52
C GLY A 517 1.13 25.10 36.12
N ASP A 518 2.21 24.52 35.68
CA ASP A 518 2.30 23.93 34.33
C ASP A 518 1.94 22.45 34.37
N ILE A 519 1.18 22.02 33.36
CA ILE A 519 0.95 20.61 33.04
C ILE A 519 1.81 20.28 31.82
N VAL A 520 2.70 19.32 31.95
CA VAL A 520 3.48 18.79 30.85
C VAL A 520 2.86 17.44 30.42
N MET A 521 2.50 17.33 29.17
CA MET A 521 1.92 16.14 28.58
C MET A 521 2.88 15.59 27.53
N VAL A 522 3.30 14.35 27.67
CA VAL A 522 4.20 13.66 26.73
C VAL A 522 3.46 12.45 26.18
N TYR A 523 3.38 12.39 24.85
CA TYR A 523 2.76 11.29 24.14
C TYR A 523 3.79 10.21 23.80
N GLN A 524 3.51 8.98 24.18
CA GLN A 524 4.33 7.81 23.83
C GLN A 524 3.42 6.61 23.55
N PRO A 525 3.33 6.16 22.29
CA PRO A 525 2.50 5.02 21.92
C PRO A 525 2.89 3.75 22.67
N ARG A 526 1.87 2.97 23.03
CA ARG A 526 2.07 1.67 23.66
C ARG A 526 2.91 0.75 22.76
N PHE A 527 3.82 0.01 23.35
CA PHE A 527 4.76 -0.89 22.67
C PHE A 527 5.74 -0.21 21.67
N PHE A 528 5.82 1.12 21.62
CA PHE A 528 6.73 1.80 20.68
C PHE A 528 8.19 1.38 20.87
N ASN A 529 8.69 1.39 22.10
CA ASN A 529 10.07 0.98 22.40
C ASN A 529 10.33 -0.49 22.06
N ALA A 530 9.39 -1.38 22.40
CA ALA A 530 9.48 -2.80 22.05
C ALA A 530 9.50 -2.99 20.53
N GLY A 531 8.68 -2.24 19.82
CA GLY A 531 8.64 -2.22 18.36
C GLY A 531 9.97 -1.78 17.74
N TRP A 532 10.56 -0.68 18.27
CA TRP A 532 11.88 -0.19 17.83
C TRP A 532 12.98 -1.23 18.00
N VAL A 533 13.08 -1.81 19.19
CA VAL A 533 14.08 -2.84 19.49
C VAL A 533 13.92 -4.04 18.55
N THR A 534 12.68 -4.51 18.38
CA THR A 534 12.39 -5.65 17.50
C THR A 534 12.75 -5.34 16.05
N SER A 535 12.39 -4.15 15.53
CA SER A 535 12.73 -3.76 14.16
C SER A 535 14.23 -3.62 13.95
N ALA A 536 14.94 -3.02 14.89
CA ALA A 536 16.39 -2.87 14.82
C ALA A 536 17.12 -4.22 14.83
N LEU A 537 16.75 -5.13 15.74
CA LEU A 537 17.31 -6.48 15.81
C LEU A 537 17.03 -7.27 14.52
N THR A 538 15.81 -7.20 14.01
CA THR A 538 15.45 -7.89 12.76
C THR A 538 16.26 -7.34 11.58
N LEU A 539 16.42 -6.02 11.49
CA LEU A 539 17.24 -5.39 10.46
C LEU A 539 18.71 -5.87 10.52
N LEU A 540 19.29 -5.94 11.72
CA LEU A 540 20.64 -6.45 11.90
C LEU A 540 20.79 -7.92 11.48
N ILE A 541 19.80 -8.77 11.80
CA ILE A 541 19.76 -10.17 11.36
C ILE A 541 19.68 -10.26 9.83
N VAL A 542 18.82 -9.48 9.20
CA VAL A 542 18.67 -9.43 7.73
C VAL A 542 19.97 -9.00 7.07
N LEU A 543 20.58 -7.91 7.53
CA LEU A 543 21.84 -7.41 7.01
C LEU A 543 22.99 -8.43 7.20
N GLY A 544 23.10 -9.02 8.38
CA GLY A 544 24.09 -10.06 8.67
C GLY A 544 23.97 -11.28 7.74
N THR A 545 22.73 -11.72 7.47
CA THR A 545 22.48 -12.85 6.55
C THR A 545 22.81 -12.49 5.10
N LEU A 546 22.51 -11.27 4.66
CA LEU A 546 22.87 -10.77 3.32
C LEU A 546 24.39 -10.72 3.13
N ILE A 547 25.13 -10.16 4.08
CA ILE A 547 26.60 -10.08 4.06
C ILE A 547 27.21 -11.49 3.99
N ARG A 548 26.75 -12.42 4.83
CA ARG A 548 27.21 -13.81 4.84
C ARG A 548 26.96 -14.51 3.50
N SER A 549 25.76 -14.29 2.93
CA SER A 549 25.38 -14.85 1.62
C SER A 549 26.27 -14.31 0.49
N GLY A 550 26.60 -13.01 0.51
CA GLY A 550 27.51 -12.38 -0.45
C GLY A 550 28.94 -12.95 -0.38
N ARG A 551 29.50 -13.09 0.83
CA ARG A 551 30.83 -13.66 1.04
C ARG A 551 30.94 -15.11 0.57
N ASN A 552 29.91 -15.92 0.79
CA ASN A 552 29.88 -17.32 0.34
C ASN A 552 29.87 -17.42 -1.19
N ARG A 553 29.15 -16.53 -1.88
CA ARG A 553 29.16 -16.48 -3.36
C ARG A 553 30.53 -16.07 -3.91
N GLY A 554 31.18 -15.10 -3.32
CA GLY A 554 32.52 -14.68 -3.70
C GLY A 554 33.56 -15.83 -3.56
N ARG A 555 33.49 -16.59 -2.46
CA ARG A 555 34.35 -17.76 -2.24
C ARG A 555 34.13 -18.88 -3.25
N LEU A 556 32.83 -19.13 -3.63
CA LEU A 556 32.49 -20.15 -4.65
C LEU A 556 32.91 -19.69 -6.05
N ALA A 557 32.83 -18.41 -6.38
CA ALA A 557 33.30 -17.86 -7.64
C ALA A 557 34.82 -17.94 -7.76
N ALA A 558 35.55 -17.58 -6.68
CA ALA A 558 37.02 -17.70 -6.63
C ALA A 558 37.52 -19.15 -6.78
N ARG A 559 36.79 -20.15 -6.27
CA ARG A 559 37.11 -21.58 -6.45
C ARG A 559 36.82 -22.13 -7.83
N ARG A 560 36.02 -21.43 -8.65
CA ARG A 560 35.65 -21.83 -10.03
C ARG A 560 36.43 -21.07 -11.10
N ALA A 561 37.22 -20.07 -10.73
CA ALA A 561 38.14 -19.42 -11.66
C ALA A 561 39.22 -20.46 -12.11
N PRO A 562 39.38 -20.73 -13.40
CA PRO A 562 40.44 -21.60 -13.87
C PRO A 562 41.80 -20.96 -13.50
N ALA A 563 42.72 -21.81 -13.01
CA ALA A 563 44.11 -21.44 -12.75
C ALA A 563 44.85 -21.11 -14.05
#